data_cac585cce9cdb9e32fad39893260f22c
#
_entry.id   cac585cce9cdb9e32fad39893260f22c
#
_cell.length_a   1.000
_cell.length_b   1.000
_cell.length_c   1.000
_cell.angle_alpha   90.00
_cell.angle_beta   90.00
_cell.angle_gamma   90.00
#
_symmetry.space_group_name_H-M   'P 1'
#
loop_
_entity.id
_entity.type
_entity.pdbx_description
1 polymer ?
#
loop_
_entity_poly.entity_id
_entity_poly.type
_entity_poly.pdbx_seq_one_letter_code
_entity_poly.pdbx_strand_id
1 'polypeptide(L)'
;KNVASLNAGQRVKADPTASAALLERGGNPSGAVQVPTITMHTADDPLVVVQNQSFFRNRYNAQVAKGAVKGGLVQMFTLPPAKYSADTGAPYGAGHCNFTEQSRVAVIELLDGWVKNGVYPGPEAISKAMGPDSGYNGIYYPSAWPEPSAEAEQ
;
A
#
# COMPACT_ATOMS: atom_id res chain seq x y z
N LYS A 1 -14.90 12.95 -26.85
CA LYS A 1 -13.98 12.66 -27.97
C LYS A 1 -12.72 11.92 -27.50
N ASN A 2 -12.09 12.34 -26.40
CA ASN A 2 -10.81 11.77 -25.94
C ASN A 2 -10.93 10.31 -25.44
N VAL A 3 -12.01 9.97 -24.76
CA VAL A 3 -12.24 8.60 -24.24
C VAL A 3 -12.43 7.60 -25.40
N ALA A 4 -13.20 8.00 -26.44
CA ALA A 4 -13.39 7.16 -27.62
C ALA A 4 -12.06 6.90 -28.36
N SER A 5 -11.20 7.91 -28.47
CA SER A 5 -9.87 7.77 -29.08
C SER A 5 -8.95 6.85 -28.25
N LEU A 6 -9.01 6.94 -26.92
CA LEU A 6 -8.28 6.05 -26.04
C LEU A 6 -8.76 4.60 -26.16
N ASN A 7 -10.07 4.39 -26.26
CA ASN A 7 -10.65 3.06 -26.41
C ASN A 7 -10.37 2.43 -27.79
N ALA A 8 -10.25 3.26 -28.81
CA ALA A 8 -9.86 2.83 -30.17
C ALA A 8 -8.35 2.63 -30.34
N GLY A 9 -7.55 3.00 -29.35
CA GLY A 9 -6.09 2.85 -29.37
C GLY A 9 -5.66 1.39 -29.43
N GLN A 10 -4.54 1.12 -30.08
CA GLN A 10 -3.95 -0.22 -30.11
C GLN A 10 -3.68 -0.71 -28.69
N ARG A 11 -4.13 -1.92 -28.37
CA ARG A 11 -3.86 -2.59 -27.11
C ARG A 11 -2.61 -3.47 -27.24
N VAL A 12 -1.65 -3.22 -26.35
CA VAL A 12 -0.48 -4.10 -26.23
C VAL A 12 -0.86 -5.24 -25.28
N LYS A 13 -0.74 -6.46 -25.76
CA LYS A 13 -0.90 -7.66 -24.93
C LYS A 13 0.47 -8.09 -24.45
N ALA A 14 0.59 -8.39 -23.16
CA ALA A 14 1.82 -8.94 -22.61
C ALA A 14 2.05 -10.36 -23.18
N ASP A 15 3.31 -10.70 -23.41
CA ASP A 15 3.68 -12.07 -23.76
C ASP A 15 3.32 -13.02 -22.60
N PRO A 16 2.57 -14.11 -22.84
CA PRO A 16 2.13 -15.00 -21.77
C PRO A 16 3.27 -15.63 -20.98
N THR A 17 4.39 -15.96 -21.65
CA THR A 17 5.55 -16.55 -20.98
C THR A 17 6.25 -15.54 -20.08
N ALA A 18 6.41 -14.31 -20.56
CA ALA A 18 6.98 -13.22 -19.77
C ALA A 18 6.09 -12.87 -18.56
N SER A 19 4.77 -12.86 -18.75
CA SER A 19 3.80 -12.63 -17.67
C SER A 19 3.87 -13.73 -16.60
N ALA A 20 3.92 -14.99 -17.01
CA ALA A 20 4.05 -16.13 -16.10
C ALA A 20 5.37 -16.06 -15.31
N ALA A 21 6.50 -15.78 -15.99
CA ALA A 21 7.79 -15.64 -15.35
C ALA A 21 7.82 -14.47 -14.32
N LEU A 22 7.17 -13.35 -14.65
CA LEU A 22 7.06 -12.22 -13.72
C LEU A 22 6.25 -12.60 -12.46
N LEU A 23 5.13 -13.27 -12.64
CA LEU A 23 4.28 -13.72 -11.52
C LEU A 23 5.02 -14.73 -10.64
N GLU A 24 5.75 -15.67 -11.22
CA GLU A 24 6.55 -16.65 -10.49
C GLU A 24 7.69 -16.01 -9.70
N ARG A 25 8.36 -15.01 -10.27
CA ARG A 25 9.55 -14.37 -9.68
C ARG A 25 9.27 -13.23 -8.70
N GLY A 26 8.03 -13.01 -8.30
CA GLY A 26 7.68 -12.05 -7.25
C GLY A 26 6.73 -10.93 -7.64
N GLY A 27 6.22 -10.92 -8.86
CA GLY A 27 5.19 -9.96 -9.28
C GLY A 27 3.83 -10.20 -8.61
N ASN A 28 3.68 -11.33 -7.89
CA ASN A 28 2.42 -11.69 -7.22
C ASN A 28 2.70 -12.12 -5.77
N PRO A 29 2.66 -11.19 -4.80
CA PRO A 29 2.93 -11.51 -3.41
C PRO A 29 1.91 -12.53 -2.86
N SER A 30 2.41 -13.53 -2.15
CA SER A 30 1.57 -14.62 -1.60
C SER A 30 0.63 -14.15 -0.48
N GLY A 31 1.01 -13.14 0.27
CA GLY A 31 0.34 -12.71 1.50
C GLY A 31 0.61 -13.62 2.71
N ALA A 32 1.41 -14.68 2.58
CA ALA A 32 1.75 -15.60 3.66
C ALA A 32 2.81 -14.98 4.60
N VAL A 33 2.41 -13.97 5.36
CA VAL A 33 3.27 -13.23 6.29
C VAL A 33 3.68 -14.13 7.46
N GLN A 34 4.99 -14.32 7.66
CA GLN A 34 5.52 -15.22 8.68
C GLN A 34 6.09 -14.51 9.92
N VAL A 35 6.29 -13.20 9.84
CA VAL A 35 6.86 -12.36 10.91
C VAL A 35 5.99 -11.12 11.11
N PRO A 36 6.06 -10.44 12.25
CA PRO A 36 5.45 -9.13 12.43
C PRO A 36 5.84 -8.19 11.30
N THR A 37 4.85 -7.60 10.65
CA THR A 37 5.06 -6.76 9.46
C THR A 37 4.25 -5.48 9.56
N ILE A 38 4.91 -4.36 9.39
CA ILE A 38 4.26 -3.04 9.27
C ILE A 38 4.55 -2.48 7.88
N THR A 39 3.52 -2.01 7.21
CA THR A 39 3.66 -1.20 6.00
C THR A 39 3.17 0.21 6.24
N MET A 40 3.77 1.18 5.58
CA MET A 40 3.33 2.57 5.61
C MET A 40 3.24 3.12 4.19
N HIS A 41 2.13 3.77 3.88
CA HIS A 41 1.86 4.28 2.53
C HIS A 41 1.14 5.63 2.59
N THR A 42 1.43 6.51 1.64
CA THR A 42 0.63 7.75 1.48
C THR A 42 -0.63 7.44 0.70
N ALA A 43 -1.77 8.01 1.13
CA ALA A 43 -3.07 7.75 0.48
C ALA A 43 -3.10 8.22 -0.98
N ASP A 44 -2.37 9.31 -1.28
CA ASP A 44 -2.34 9.95 -2.61
C ASP A 44 -0.94 9.84 -3.23
N ASP A 45 -0.38 8.65 -3.28
CA ASP A 45 0.91 8.40 -3.93
C ASP A 45 0.74 8.44 -5.46
N PRO A 46 1.40 9.36 -6.17
CA PRO A 46 1.26 9.48 -7.61
C PRO A 46 2.11 8.46 -8.38
N LEU A 47 3.01 7.76 -7.72
CA LEU A 47 3.95 6.85 -8.34
C LEU A 47 3.60 5.38 -8.08
N VAL A 48 3.28 5.07 -6.82
CA VAL A 48 2.86 3.74 -6.40
C VAL A 48 1.44 3.83 -5.85
N VAL A 49 0.48 3.32 -6.58
CA VAL A 49 -0.93 3.46 -6.22
C VAL A 49 -1.25 2.72 -4.92
N VAL A 50 -1.98 3.38 -4.04
CA VAL A 50 -2.32 2.88 -2.69
C VAL A 50 -3.14 1.59 -2.72
N GLN A 51 -3.84 1.28 -3.83
CA GLN A 51 -4.58 0.05 -4.04
C GLN A 51 -3.70 -1.21 -3.97
N ASN A 52 -2.39 -1.10 -4.16
CA ASN A 52 -1.46 -2.20 -3.91
C ASN A 52 -1.52 -2.69 -2.46
N GLN A 53 -1.82 -1.80 -1.52
CA GLN A 53 -1.98 -2.14 -0.11
C GLN A 53 -3.26 -2.96 0.13
N SER A 54 -4.38 -2.63 -0.53
CA SER A 54 -5.61 -3.44 -0.43
C SER A 54 -5.44 -4.79 -1.11
N PHE A 55 -4.75 -4.85 -2.26
CA PHE A 55 -4.42 -6.10 -2.91
C PHE A 55 -3.61 -7.03 -1.99
N PHE A 56 -2.56 -6.49 -1.35
CA PHE A 56 -1.75 -7.26 -0.41
C PHE A 56 -2.56 -7.70 0.82
N ARG A 57 -3.42 -6.84 1.36
CA ARG A 57 -4.33 -7.16 2.48
C ARG A 57 -5.27 -8.32 2.13
N ASN A 58 -5.84 -8.31 0.94
CA ASN A 58 -6.74 -9.38 0.50
C ASN A 58 -6.00 -10.72 0.41
N ARG A 59 -4.77 -10.72 -0.10
CA ARG A 59 -3.90 -11.89 -0.12
C ARG A 59 -3.57 -12.38 1.29
N TYR A 60 -3.20 -11.48 2.18
CA TYR A 60 -2.94 -11.77 3.59
C TYR A 60 -4.17 -12.42 4.25
N ASN A 61 -5.35 -11.81 4.11
CA ASN A 61 -6.59 -12.34 4.69
C ASN A 61 -6.92 -13.74 4.16
N ALA A 62 -6.70 -13.99 2.89
CA ALA A 62 -6.88 -15.33 2.30
C ALA A 62 -5.91 -16.37 2.90
N GLN A 63 -4.69 -15.97 3.26
CA GLN A 63 -3.75 -16.87 3.94
C GLN A 63 -4.06 -17.05 5.42
N VAL A 64 -4.56 -16.01 6.10
CA VAL A 64 -5.09 -16.11 7.47
C VAL A 64 -6.19 -17.16 7.52
N ALA A 65 -7.15 -17.10 6.60
CA ALA A 65 -8.26 -18.06 6.51
C ALA A 65 -7.79 -19.52 6.31
N LYS A 66 -6.60 -19.72 5.72
CA LYS A 66 -5.97 -21.04 5.52
C LYS A 66 -5.06 -21.47 6.68
N GLY A 67 -4.89 -20.63 7.71
CA GLY A 67 -3.93 -20.89 8.80
C GLY A 67 -2.46 -20.80 8.37
N ALA A 68 -2.17 -20.19 7.23
CA ALA A 68 -0.81 -20.14 6.66
C ALA A 68 0.02 -18.92 7.12
N VAL A 69 -0.54 -18.07 7.99
CA VAL A 69 0.10 -16.86 8.52
C VAL A 69 0.56 -17.12 9.94
N LYS A 70 1.82 -16.83 10.24
CA LYS A 70 2.40 -16.86 11.59
C LYS A 70 2.65 -15.47 12.16
N GLY A 71 2.90 -14.49 11.29
CA GLY A 71 3.05 -13.08 11.63
C GLY A 71 1.74 -12.29 11.47
N GLY A 72 1.73 -11.08 12.01
CA GLY A 72 0.64 -10.13 11.82
C GLY A 72 0.98 -9.09 10.74
N LEU A 73 -0.04 -8.43 10.22
CA LEU A 73 0.11 -7.32 9.28
C LEU A 73 -0.59 -6.07 9.82
N VAL A 74 0.16 -5.00 9.98
CA VAL A 74 -0.35 -3.64 10.22
C VAL A 74 -0.10 -2.81 8.97
N GLN A 75 -1.12 -2.13 8.48
CA GLN A 75 -1.01 -1.19 7.38
C GLN A 75 -1.34 0.21 7.89
N MET A 76 -0.41 1.12 7.71
CA MET A 76 -0.53 2.50 8.15
C MET A 76 -0.66 3.40 6.92
N PHE A 77 -1.59 4.34 6.98
CA PHE A 77 -1.82 5.28 5.89
C PHE A 77 -1.68 6.70 6.39
N THR A 78 -0.96 7.51 5.63
CA THR A 78 -0.86 8.94 5.89
C THR A 78 -1.57 9.70 4.78
N LEU A 79 -2.36 10.70 5.18
CA LEU A 79 -2.84 11.70 4.24
C LEU A 79 -1.68 12.63 3.90
N PRO A 80 -1.65 13.20 2.70
CA PRO A 80 -0.68 14.23 2.39
C PRO A 80 -0.77 15.36 3.40
N PRO A 81 0.35 15.86 3.92
CA PRO A 81 0.33 17.10 4.68
C PRO A 81 -0.24 18.22 3.80
N ALA A 82 -1.03 19.11 4.39
CA ALA A 82 -1.62 20.24 3.67
C ALA A 82 -0.58 21.21 3.07
N LYS A 83 0.66 21.12 3.52
CA LYS A 83 1.80 21.85 2.99
C LYS A 83 2.77 20.89 2.32
N TYR A 84 2.89 21.00 1.01
CA TYR A 84 3.98 20.36 0.26
C TYR A 84 5.26 21.14 0.52
N SER A 85 6.39 20.45 0.59
CA SER A 85 7.67 21.14 0.51
C SER A 85 7.77 21.86 -0.85
N ALA A 86 8.41 23.00 -0.88
CA ALA A 86 8.68 23.74 -2.12
C ALA A 86 9.41 22.89 -3.17
N ASP A 87 10.11 21.85 -2.72
CA ASP A 87 10.90 20.95 -3.55
C ASP A 87 10.06 19.95 -4.37
N THR A 88 8.82 19.69 -3.99
CA THR A 88 7.96 18.72 -4.71
C THR A 88 7.16 19.35 -5.85
N GLY A 89 7.09 20.68 -5.94
CA GLY A 89 6.41 21.40 -7.00
C GLY A 89 4.88 21.14 -7.09
N ALA A 90 4.06 22.18 -7.15
CA ALA A 90 2.66 22.00 -7.50
C ALA A 90 2.56 21.63 -9.00
N PRO A 91 1.63 20.74 -9.40
CA PRO A 91 0.43 20.22 -8.74
C PRO A 91 0.53 18.71 -8.42
N TYR A 92 1.67 18.18 -8.09
CA TYR A 92 1.97 16.75 -8.22
C TYR A 92 1.66 15.89 -6.98
N GLY A 93 0.63 16.21 -6.25
CA GLY A 93 0.14 15.35 -5.18
C GLY A 93 1.05 15.32 -3.95
N ALA A 94 0.85 14.34 -3.08
CA ALA A 94 1.52 14.21 -1.79
C ALA A 94 3.01 13.88 -1.86
N GLY A 95 3.50 13.56 -3.03
CA GLY A 95 4.83 13.00 -3.22
C GLY A 95 4.91 11.53 -2.79
N HIS A 96 5.70 10.78 -3.53
CA HIS A 96 6.00 9.39 -3.20
C HIS A 96 6.80 9.32 -1.90
N CYS A 97 6.35 8.48 -0.94
CA CYS A 97 7.03 8.29 0.35
C CYS A 97 7.24 9.58 1.17
N ASN A 98 6.34 10.54 1.06
CA ASN A 98 6.42 11.81 1.77
C ASN A 98 6.01 11.66 3.25
N PHE A 99 6.85 10.98 4.02
CA PHE A 99 6.66 10.75 5.44
C PHE A 99 7.49 11.71 6.27
N THR A 100 6.97 12.17 7.40
CA THR A 100 7.76 12.93 8.36
C THR A 100 8.88 12.06 8.95
N GLU A 101 9.93 12.68 9.45
CA GLU A 101 10.99 11.96 10.16
C GLU A 101 10.43 11.18 11.36
N GLN A 102 9.56 11.82 12.13
CA GLN A 102 8.87 11.18 13.26
C GLN A 102 8.09 9.94 12.81
N SER A 103 7.39 9.99 11.68
CA SER A 103 6.65 8.83 11.15
C SER A 103 7.57 7.65 10.82
N ARG A 104 8.75 7.94 10.24
CA ARG A 104 9.74 6.90 9.92
C ARG A 104 10.31 6.25 11.17
N VAL A 105 10.64 7.05 12.19
CA VAL A 105 11.10 6.53 13.49
C VAL A 105 10.00 5.72 14.16
N ALA A 106 8.77 6.24 14.18
CA ALA A 106 7.62 5.57 14.80
C ALA A 106 7.37 4.17 14.23
N VAL A 107 7.47 3.98 12.91
CA VAL A 107 7.32 2.65 12.29
C VAL A 107 8.35 1.65 12.83
N ILE A 108 9.61 2.08 12.97
CA ILE A 108 10.69 1.23 13.48
C ILE A 108 10.46 0.89 14.95
N GLU A 109 10.12 1.88 15.78
CA GLU A 109 9.90 1.67 17.22
C GLU A 109 8.68 0.78 17.49
N LEU A 110 7.59 0.98 16.75
CA LEU A 110 6.39 0.13 16.85
C LEU A 110 6.68 -1.31 16.45
N LEU A 111 7.45 -1.51 15.37
CA LEU A 111 7.84 -2.85 14.93
C LEU A 111 8.79 -3.51 15.94
N ASP A 112 9.79 -2.79 16.44
CA ASP A 112 10.74 -3.28 17.43
C ASP A 112 10.02 -3.70 18.73
N GLY A 113 9.10 -2.85 19.22
CA GLY A 113 8.27 -3.15 20.37
C GLY A 113 7.39 -4.39 20.16
N TRP A 114 6.82 -4.53 18.96
CA TRP A 114 6.03 -5.71 18.62
C TRP A 114 6.89 -6.98 18.58
N VAL A 115 8.04 -6.93 17.93
CA VAL A 115 8.95 -8.10 17.84
C VAL A 115 9.51 -8.50 19.20
N LYS A 116 9.97 -7.54 20.01
CA LYS A 116 10.61 -7.80 21.29
C LYS A 116 9.64 -8.18 22.41
N ASN A 117 8.51 -7.52 22.47
CA ASN A 117 7.59 -7.58 23.60
C ASN A 117 6.26 -8.28 23.26
N GLY A 118 6.04 -8.68 22.02
CA GLY A 118 4.78 -9.26 21.56
C GLY A 118 3.60 -8.27 21.52
N VAL A 119 3.85 -6.98 21.67
CA VAL A 119 2.80 -5.95 21.76
C VAL A 119 2.38 -5.51 20.36
N TYR A 120 1.23 -6.00 19.92
CA TYR A 120 0.63 -5.58 18.65
C TYR A 120 0.30 -4.08 18.67
N PRO A 121 0.79 -3.28 17.70
CA PRO A 121 0.52 -1.85 17.67
C PRO A 121 -0.90 -1.57 17.18
N GLY A 122 -1.78 -1.22 18.13
CA GLY A 122 -3.13 -0.78 17.81
C GLY A 122 -3.20 0.67 17.30
N PRO A 123 -4.35 1.10 16.75
CA PRO A 123 -4.51 2.44 16.15
C PRO A 123 -4.15 3.60 17.08
N GLU A 124 -4.45 3.49 18.36
CA GLU A 124 -4.13 4.51 19.36
C GLU A 124 -2.61 4.63 19.58
N ALA A 125 -1.92 3.50 19.73
CA ALA A 125 -0.46 3.48 19.88
C ALA A 125 0.23 4.04 18.62
N ILE A 126 -0.28 3.69 17.44
CA ILE A 126 0.21 4.21 16.17
C ILE A 126 0.01 5.73 16.10
N SER A 127 -1.21 6.21 16.38
CA SER A 127 -1.52 7.65 16.33
C SER A 127 -0.63 8.45 17.25
N LYS A 128 -0.40 7.95 18.46
CA LYS A 128 0.49 8.59 19.43
C LYS A 128 1.95 8.63 18.97
N ALA A 129 2.46 7.54 18.42
CA ALA A 129 3.84 7.44 17.95
C ALA A 129 4.08 8.31 16.71
N MET A 130 3.14 8.31 15.78
CA MET A 130 3.21 9.08 14.53
C MET A 130 3.18 10.60 14.76
N GLY A 131 2.49 11.04 15.80
CA GLY A 131 2.32 12.47 16.12
C GLY A 131 1.32 13.20 15.21
N PRO A 132 0.96 14.45 15.59
CA PRO A 132 -0.13 15.18 14.95
C PRO A 132 0.16 15.61 13.51
N ASP A 133 1.42 15.85 13.17
CA ASP A 133 1.82 16.37 11.86
C ASP A 133 2.07 15.26 10.81
N SER A 134 1.87 14.00 11.19
CA SER A 134 2.12 12.86 10.31
C SER A 134 1.09 12.69 9.20
N GLY A 135 -0.10 13.27 9.36
CA GLY A 135 -1.24 12.97 8.51
C GLY A 135 -1.76 11.54 8.64
N TYR A 136 -1.39 10.82 9.70
CA TYR A 136 -1.87 9.46 9.93
C TYR A 136 -3.40 9.42 10.03
N ASN A 137 -4.02 8.52 9.29
CA ASN A 137 -5.46 8.29 9.30
C ASN A 137 -5.74 6.82 9.62
N GLY A 138 -6.07 6.56 10.88
CA GLY A 138 -6.33 5.22 11.39
C GLY A 138 -7.63 4.57 10.92
N ILE A 139 -8.51 5.33 10.26
CA ILE A 139 -9.77 4.83 9.71
C ILE A 139 -9.75 4.70 8.18
N TYR A 140 -8.70 5.23 7.53
CA TYR A 140 -8.57 5.13 6.08
C TYR A 140 -8.26 3.69 5.67
N TYR A 141 -8.94 3.26 4.63
CA TYR A 141 -8.65 2.00 3.96
C TYR A 141 -8.76 2.21 2.44
N PRO A 142 -7.73 1.85 1.66
CA PRO A 142 -7.79 2.02 0.21
C PRO A 142 -8.84 1.08 -0.40
N SER A 143 -9.53 1.57 -1.41
CA SER A 143 -10.42 0.75 -2.22
C SER A 143 -9.67 -0.43 -2.83
N ALA A 144 -10.38 -1.50 -3.16
CA ALA A 144 -9.81 -2.57 -3.96
C ALA A 144 -9.41 -2.06 -5.36
N TRP A 145 -8.51 -2.78 -6.02
CA TRP A 145 -8.32 -2.59 -7.45
C TRP A 145 -9.67 -2.77 -8.17
N PRO A 146 -9.99 -1.90 -9.13
CA PRO A 146 -11.16 -2.12 -9.96
C PRO A 146 -10.98 -3.46 -10.70
N GLU A 147 -12.05 -4.26 -10.71
CA GLU A 147 -12.06 -5.47 -11.53
C GLU A 147 -11.88 -5.07 -13.01
N PRO A 148 -11.11 -5.83 -13.78
CA PRO A 148 -11.05 -5.64 -15.22
C PRO A 148 -12.47 -5.68 -15.80
N SER A 149 -12.85 -4.67 -16.57
CA SER A 149 -14.14 -4.75 -17.27
C SER A 149 -14.10 -5.94 -18.24
N ALA A 150 -15.18 -6.69 -18.33
CA ALA A 150 -15.31 -7.83 -19.26
C ALA A 150 -15.01 -7.44 -20.73
N GLU A 151 -15.06 -6.15 -21.05
CA GLU A 151 -14.70 -5.59 -22.36
C GLU A 151 -13.16 -5.50 -22.59
N ALA A 152 -12.35 -5.67 -21.55
CA ALA A 152 -10.89 -5.61 -21.68
C ALA A 152 -10.27 -6.96 -22.11
N GLU A 153 -11.06 -8.02 -22.17
CA GLU A 153 -10.61 -9.37 -22.58
C GLU A 153 -10.89 -9.68 -24.06
N GLN A 154 -11.51 -8.77 -24.80
CA GLN A 154 -11.72 -8.87 -26.24
C GLN A 154 -10.65 -8.05 -26.99
#